data_b88d89f564c355e6ff6d3d78a7998ba3
#
_entry.id   b88d89f564c355e6ff6d3d78a7998ba3
#
_cell.length_a   1.000
_cell.length_b   1.000
_cell.length_c   1.000
_cell.angle_alpha   90.00
_cell.angle_beta   90.00
_cell.angle_gamma   90.00
#
_symmetry.space_group_name_H-M   'P 1'
#
loop_
_entity.id
_entity.type
_entity.pdbx_description
1 polymer ?
#
loop_
_entity_poly.entity_id
_entity_poly.type
_entity_poly.pdbx_seq_one_letter_code
_entity_poly.pdbx_strand_id
1 'polypeptide(L)'
;MKRALIVLLAGMAGTVMAAPVEIRVWRHDTGDLEMAAGRAAVERFNGSQSRWKVVVEAIPQGSYTESITAASMVGQLPCVIALDQPTVPNFAWAGHIRSLDTLLPADALARLLEGGRGTYKGKVYSVGQLDVVLALFARRSQLASLGVREATMEKPYTAVEFHDILATAKRSGHYRFPLDLNGRFKGEWYSYAFSPWLQSAGTDLIDRATYLHVDGVLNNDTAVGVGRYYGRLFKEKLVERHPADDRAFEQGRSLFHYTGSWKAREYSERFGGDLVVMPPPDFGRGPKIGAASWQWGITQSCRNPDGAAAFLTHLISSPEIAAASRMTGLVPVTAEGAMMTEHYRPDGDWRAYFEFARRYAVARPATPAYPALSSTFEKAMADIRSGKDVAEALDEAVEAMEHNIARNNGYGFGAPKGRGAL
;
A
#
# COMPACT_ATOMS: atom_id res chain seq x y z
N MET A 1 -31.76 -15.54 -82.37
CA MET A 1 -31.02 -16.13 -81.28
C MET A 1 -30.48 -15.00 -80.41
N LYS A 2 -31.16 -14.65 -79.32
CA LYS A 2 -30.73 -13.63 -78.34
C LYS A 2 -30.11 -14.34 -77.15
N ARG A 3 -28.82 -14.20 -76.91
CA ARG A 3 -28.12 -14.73 -75.68
C ARG A 3 -28.28 -13.73 -74.54
N ALA A 4 -28.96 -14.11 -73.48
CA ALA A 4 -29.06 -13.34 -72.25
C ALA A 4 -27.80 -13.56 -71.44
N LEU A 5 -27.10 -12.45 -71.07
CA LEU A 5 -25.93 -12.44 -70.19
C LEU A 5 -26.45 -12.26 -68.75
N ILE A 6 -26.33 -13.30 -67.97
CA ILE A 6 -26.63 -13.25 -66.51
C ILE A 6 -25.36 -12.75 -65.81
N VAL A 7 -25.40 -11.53 -65.27
CA VAL A 7 -24.35 -10.96 -64.39
C VAL A 7 -24.67 -11.42 -62.97
N LEU A 8 -23.85 -12.33 -62.41
CA LEU A 8 -23.86 -12.65 -60.97
C LEU A 8 -23.19 -11.50 -60.23
N LEU A 9 -23.94 -10.68 -59.50
CA LEU A 9 -23.39 -9.79 -58.46
C LEU A 9 -23.12 -10.64 -57.23
N ALA A 10 -21.81 -10.94 -56.99
CA ALA A 10 -21.34 -11.46 -55.71
C ALA A 10 -21.37 -10.32 -54.67
N GLY A 11 -22.38 -10.31 -53.82
CA GLY A 11 -22.45 -9.39 -52.69
C GLY A 11 -21.34 -9.70 -51.69
N MET A 12 -20.33 -8.83 -51.63
CA MET A 12 -19.38 -8.80 -50.50
C MET A 12 -20.16 -8.32 -49.25
N ALA A 13 -20.60 -9.25 -48.42
CA ALA A 13 -21.04 -8.96 -47.07
C ALA A 13 -19.82 -8.52 -46.25
N GLY A 14 -19.54 -7.22 -46.28
CA GLY A 14 -18.58 -6.63 -45.35
C GLY A 14 -19.12 -6.81 -43.94
N THR A 15 -18.44 -7.60 -43.12
CA THR A 15 -18.70 -7.66 -41.67
C THR A 15 -18.44 -6.27 -41.12
N VAL A 16 -19.51 -5.52 -40.83
CA VAL A 16 -19.44 -4.28 -40.06
C VAL A 16 -18.99 -4.72 -38.64
N MET A 17 -17.71 -4.58 -38.36
CA MET A 17 -17.23 -4.74 -36.99
C MET A 17 -17.85 -3.62 -36.13
N ALA A 18 -18.63 -4.02 -35.14
CA ALA A 18 -19.16 -3.05 -34.17
C ALA A 18 -18.00 -2.30 -33.51
N ALA A 19 -18.17 -0.99 -33.33
CA ALA A 19 -17.17 -0.22 -32.60
C ALA A 19 -16.95 -0.78 -31.19
N PRO A 20 -15.70 -0.83 -30.71
CA PRO A 20 -15.41 -1.37 -29.38
C PRO A 20 -16.15 -0.58 -28.31
N VAL A 21 -16.64 -1.30 -27.29
CA VAL A 21 -17.31 -0.71 -26.13
C VAL A 21 -16.29 -0.06 -25.23
N GLU A 22 -16.50 1.21 -24.91
CA GLU A 22 -15.59 1.98 -24.05
C GLU A 22 -15.71 1.57 -22.58
N ILE A 23 -14.56 1.36 -21.94
CA ILE A 23 -14.39 1.13 -20.51
C ILE A 23 -13.59 2.31 -19.94
N ARG A 24 -14.29 3.23 -19.28
CA ARG A 24 -13.66 4.38 -18.65
C ARG A 24 -13.00 3.99 -17.33
N VAL A 25 -11.80 4.51 -17.11
CA VAL A 25 -10.96 4.23 -15.93
C VAL A 25 -10.46 5.55 -15.37
N TRP A 26 -10.65 5.77 -14.07
CA TRP A 26 -10.01 6.88 -13.36
C TRP A 26 -8.87 6.36 -12.51
N ARG A 27 -7.76 7.09 -12.57
CA ARG A 27 -6.60 6.88 -11.70
C ARG A 27 -6.08 8.20 -11.16
N HIS A 28 -5.41 8.16 -10.03
CA HIS A 28 -4.62 9.29 -9.56
C HIS A 28 -3.38 9.46 -10.44
N ASP A 29 -2.93 10.70 -10.58
CA ASP A 29 -1.66 11.04 -11.20
C ASP A 29 -0.51 10.65 -10.24
N THR A 30 0.42 9.84 -10.74
CA THR A 30 1.58 9.33 -9.98
C THR A 30 2.86 9.76 -10.68
N GLY A 31 4.00 9.22 -10.23
CA GLY A 31 5.28 9.45 -10.90
C GLY A 31 5.29 8.96 -12.36
N ASP A 32 6.13 9.59 -13.17
CA ASP A 32 6.20 9.39 -14.64
C ASP A 32 6.32 7.92 -15.04
N LEU A 33 7.09 7.12 -14.31
CA LEU A 33 7.29 5.69 -14.60
C LEU A 33 6.01 4.87 -14.39
N GLU A 34 5.26 5.15 -13.33
CA GLU A 34 3.99 4.49 -13.07
C GLU A 34 2.92 4.88 -14.09
N MET A 35 2.88 6.17 -14.47
CA MET A 35 2.00 6.65 -15.53
C MET A 35 2.34 6.01 -16.88
N ALA A 36 3.61 5.87 -17.21
CA ALA A 36 4.07 5.22 -18.43
C ALA A 36 3.75 3.72 -18.44
N ALA A 37 3.96 3.02 -17.31
CA ALA A 37 3.60 1.60 -17.17
C ALA A 37 2.09 1.38 -17.38
N GLY A 38 1.26 2.23 -16.77
CA GLY A 38 -0.19 2.18 -16.95
C GLY A 38 -0.63 2.40 -18.40
N ARG A 39 -0.06 3.41 -19.10
CA ARG A 39 -0.37 3.64 -20.53
C ARG A 39 0.02 2.44 -21.37
N ALA A 40 1.22 1.88 -21.19
CA ALA A 40 1.67 0.72 -21.93
C ALA A 40 0.79 -0.52 -21.70
N ALA A 41 0.31 -0.77 -20.48
CA ALA A 41 -0.62 -1.85 -20.19
C ALA A 41 -1.98 -1.65 -20.92
N VAL A 42 -2.51 -0.44 -20.94
CA VAL A 42 -3.74 -0.09 -21.67
C VAL A 42 -3.56 -0.28 -23.18
N GLU A 43 -2.43 0.14 -23.75
CA GLU A 43 -2.11 -0.05 -25.17
C GLU A 43 -2.06 -1.53 -25.53
N ARG A 44 -1.40 -2.36 -24.70
CA ARG A 44 -1.35 -3.82 -24.92
C ARG A 44 -2.75 -4.44 -24.82
N PHE A 45 -3.56 -4.07 -23.84
CA PHE A 45 -4.92 -4.56 -23.74
C PHE A 45 -5.75 -4.17 -24.94
N ASN A 46 -5.76 -2.90 -25.31
CA ASN A 46 -6.53 -2.40 -26.45
C ASN A 46 -6.07 -3.01 -27.78
N GLY A 47 -4.77 -3.31 -27.95
CA GLY A 47 -4.23 -3.95 -29.13
C GLY A 47 -4.44 -5.47 -29.20
N SER A 48 -4.77 -6.14 -28.09
CA SER A 48 -4.90 -7.60 -28.02
C SER A 48 -6.29 -8.12 -28.38
N GLN A 49 -7.29 -7.25 -28.45
CA GLN A 49 -8.68 -7.60 -28.72
C GLN A 49 -9.44 -6.39 -29.33
N SER A 50 -10.63 -6.60 -29.89
CA SER A 50 -11.43 -5.57 -30.59
C SER A 50 -12.79 -5.26 -29.92
N ARG A 51 -13.15 -5.99 -28.86
CA ARG A 51 -14.47 -5.88 -28.21
C ARG A 51 -14.52 -4.68 -27.26
N TRP A 52 -13.44 -4.40 -26.54
CA TRP A 52 -13.38 -3.39 -25.50
C TRP A 52 -12.31 -2.34 -25.83
N LYS A 53 -12.54 -1.09 -25.42
CA LYS A 53 -11.55 -0.01 -25.51
C LYS A 53 -11.43 0.66 -24.15
N VAL A 54 -10.33 0.44 -23.47
CA VAL A 54 -10.02 1.13 -22.22
C VAL A 54 -9.55 2.55 -22.50
N VAL A 55 -10.16 3.52 -21.79
CA VAL A 55 -9.79 4.93 -21.80
C VAL A 55 -9.52 5.38 -20.38
N VAL A 56 -8.30 5.83 -20.12
CA VAL A 56 -7.85 6.24 -18.79
C VAL A 56 -7.82 7.76 -18.68
N GLU A 57 -8.40 8.27 -17.61
CA GLU A 57 -8.34 9.66 -17.18
C GLU A 57 -7.52 9.73 -15.88
N ALA A 58 -6.48 10.57 -15.88
CA ALA A 58 -5.66 10.84 -14.69
C ALA A 58 -6.20 12.09 -13.99
N ILE A 59 -6.39 11.97 -12.68
CA ILE A 59 -6.85 13.06 -11.81
C ILE A 59 -5.67 13.39 -10.86
N PRO A 60 -5.37 14.67 -10.59
CA PRO A 60 -4.29 15.04 -9.69
C PRO A 60 -4.38 14.33 -8.34
N GLN A 61 -3.27 13.76 -7.87
CA GLN A 61 -3.23 12.95 -6.64
C GLN A 61 -3.79 13.70 -5.43
N GLY A 62 -3.49 14.99 -5.31
CA GLY A 62 -3.93 15.81 -4.16
C GLY A 62 -5.44 16.03 -4.07
N SER A 63 -6.21 15.76 -5.15
CA SER A 63 -7.68 15.91 -5.19
C SER A 63 -8.40 14.62 -5.60
N TYR A 64 -7.66 13.52 -5.75
CA TYR A 64 -8.22 12.28 -6.28
C TYR A 64 -9.29 11.68 -5.37
N THR A 65 -9.00 11.56 -4.08
CA THR A 65 -9.92 10.95 -3.10
C THR A 65 -11.21 11.75 -2.98
N GLU A 66 -11.12 13.07 -2.96
CA GLU A 66 -12.29 13.96 -2.95
C GLU A 66 -13.10 13.83 -4.23
N SER A 67 -12.44 13.74 -5.39
CA SER A 67 -13.08 13.61 -6.69
C SER A 67 -13.88 12.32 -6.83
N ILE A 68 -13.28 11.16 -6.44
CA ILE A 68 -13.99 9.88 -6.50
C ILE A 68 -15.11 9.82 -5.45
N THR A 69 -14.92 10.43 -4.28
CA THR A 69 -15.95 10.51 -3.24
C THR A 69 -17.14 11.33 -3.73
N ALA A 70 -16.92 12.52 -4.27
CA ALA A 70 -17.97 13.35 -4.83
C ALA A 70 -18.73 12.66 -5.97
N ALA A 71 -18.01 12.04 -6.93
CA ALA A 71 -18.61 11.30 -8.03
C ALA A 71 -19.42 10.08 -7.55
N SER A 72 -18.97 9.41 -6.46
CA SER A 72 -19.68 8.28 -5.88
C SER A 72 -21.05 8.68 -5.33
N MET A 73 -21.14 9.84 -4.68
CA MET A 73 -22.37 10.37 -4.08
C MET A 73 -23.46 10.67 -5.14
N VAL A 74 -23.08 10.97 -6.37
CA VAL A 74 -24.01 11.27 -7.48
C VAL A 74 -24.09 10.14 -8.52
N GLY A 75 -23.47 8.98 -8.23
CA GLY A 75 -23.52 7.81 -9.13
C GLY A 75 -22.77 7.99 -10.46
N GLN A 76 -21.78 8.89 -10.53
CA GLN A 76 -21.05 9.23 -11.77
C GLN A 76 -19.62 8.65 -11.81
N LEU A 77 -19.33 7.64 -11.03
CA LEU A 77 -18.06 6.93 -11.12
C LEU A 77 -17.91 6.25 -12.49
N PRO A 78 -16.69 6.20 -13.07
CA PRO A 78 -16.40 5.41 -14.27
C PRO A 78 -16.48 3.90 -13.98
N CYS A 79 -16.26 3.04 -14.96
CA CYS A 79 -16.29 1.58 -14.77
C CYS A 79 -15.22 1.06 -13.80
N VAL A 80 -14.01 1.62 -13.86
CA VAL A 80 -12.89 1.21 -13.02
C VAL A 80 -12.31 2.44 -12.32
N ILE A 81 -11.98 2.31 -11.05
CA ILE A 81 -11.30 3.35 -10.28
C ILE A 81 -10.07 2.78 -9.58
N ALA A 82 -9.01 3.59 -9.49
CA ALA A 82 -7.91 3.30 -8.60
C ALA A 82 -8.31 3.64 -7.15
N LEU A 83 -7.90 2.82 -6.20
CA LEU A 83 -8.18 2.98 -4.78
C LEU A 83 -6.90 2.70 -3.99
N ASP A 84 -6.57 3.52 -3.02
CA ASP A 84 -5.61 3.09 -2.01
C ASP A 84 -6.25 1.96 -1.20
N GLN A 85 -5.56 0.84 -1.10
CA GLN A 85 -6.09 -0.43 -0.59
C GLN A 85 -6.86 -0.29 0.74
N PRO A 86 -6.39 0.46 1.75
CA PRO A 86 -7.10 0.57 3.02
C PRO A 86 -8.45 1.29 2.94
N THR A 87 -8.73 2.00 1.83
CA THR A 87 -10.03 2.66 1.60
C THR A 87 -11.06 1.74 0.96
N VAL A 88 -10.63 0.60 0.40
CA VAL A 88 -11.49 -0.38 -0.29
C VAL A 88 -12.68 -0.84 0.58
N PRO A 89 -12.49 -1.18 1.86
CA PRO A 89 -13.62 -1.57 2.72
C PRO A 89 -14.70 -0.48 2.85
N ASN A 90 -14.31 0.79 2.86
CA ASN A 90 -15.25 1.91 2.93
C ASN A 90 -16.09 2.02 1.64
N PHE A 91 -15.45 1.97 0.48
CA PHE A 91 -16.14 1.99 -0.81
C PHE A 91 -17.03 0.75 -1.02
N ALA A 92 -16.59 -0.42 -0.53
CA ALA A 92 -17.40 -1.65 -0.60
C ALA A 92 -18.62 -1.59 0.33
N TRP A 93 -18.45 -1.12 1.56
CA TRP A 93 -19.54 -0.93 2.54
C TRP A 93 -20.58 0.09 2.04
N ALA A 94 -20.12 1.19 1.48
CA ALA A 94 -20.99 2.22 0.90
C ALA A 94 -21.69 1.77 -0.40
N GLY A 95 -21.37 0.57 -0.94
CA GLY A 95 -21.98 0.03 -2.15
C GLY A 95 -21.50 0.71 -3.45
N HIS A 96 -20.34 1.37 -3.44
CA HIS A 96 -19.80 2.06 -4.62
C HIS A 96 -19.02 1.13 -5.56
N ILE A 97 -18.44 0.05 -5.05
CA ILE A 97 -17.71 -0.96 -5.80
C ILE A 97 -18.30 -2.35 -5.59
N ARG A 98 -18.14 -3.22 -6.57
CA ARG A 98 -18.66 -4.58 -6.54
C ARG A 98 -17.59 -5.60 -6.19
N SER A 99 -18.00 -6.75 -5.63
CA SER A 99 -17.11 -7.90 -5.44
C SER A 99 -16.56 -8.39 -6.79
N LEU A 100 -15.30 -8.79 -6.79
CA LEU A 100 -14.59 -9.33 -7.94
C LEU A 100 -14.58 -10.86 -7.96
N ASP A 101 -15.05 -11.54 -6.91
CA ASP A 101 -14.95 -13.00 -6.77
C ASP A 101 -15.66 -13.78 -7.88
N THR A 102 -16.72 -13.21 -8.45
CA THR A 102 -17.47 -13.83 -9.58
C THR A 102 -17.11 -13.26 -10.94
N LEU A 103 -16.30 -12.20 -10.97
CA LEU A 103 -15.93 -11.48 -12.19
C LEU A 103 -14.52 -11.84 -12.68
N LEU A 104 -13.59 -12.14 -11.77
CA LEU A 104 -12.24 -12.52 -12.10
C LEU A 104 -11.99 -14.02 -11.85
N PRO A 105 -11.05 -14.65 -12.58
CA PRO A 105 -10.69 -16.04 -12.35
C PRO A 105 -10.20 -16.27 -10.91
N ALA A 106 -10.76 -17.27 -10.24
CA ALA A 106 -10.43 -17.55 -8.83
C ALA A 106 -8.94 -17.88 -8.61
N ASP A 107 -8.34 -18.59 -9.57
CA ASP A 107 -6.90 -18.89 -9.56
C ASP A 107 -6.03 -17.66 -9.71
N ALA A 108 -6.45 -16.66 -10.50
CA ALA A 108 -5.76 -15.37 -10.63
C ALA A 108 -5.80 -14.60 -9.29
N LEU A 109 -6.96 -14.56 -8.62
CA LEU A 109 -7.09 -13.95 -7.30
C LEU A 109 -6.25 -14.67 -6.24
N ALA A 110 -6.19 -16.01 -6.27
CA ALA A 110 -5.45 -16.81 -5.30
C ALA A 110 -3.93 -16.63 -5.39
N ARG A 111 -3.39 -16.31 -6.58
CA ARG A 111 -1.94 -16.08 -6.78
C ARG A 111 -1.45 -14.73 -6.24
N LEU A 112 -2.36 -13.78 -6.01
CA LEU A 112 -1.97 -12.46 -5.50
C LEU A 112 -1.51 -12.55 -4.05
N LEU A 113 -0.39 -11.93 -3.73
CA LEU A 113 0.03 -11.67 -2.36
C LEU A 113 -1.02 -10.80 -1.64
N GLU A 114 -0.94 -10.74 -0.33
CA GLU A 114 -1.89 -9.96 0.50
C GLU A 114 -1.97 -8.50 0.06
N GLY A 115 -0.83 -7.85 -0.23
CA GLY A 115 -0.76 -6.49 -0.74
C GLY A 115 -1.41 -6.28 -2.12
N GLY A 116 -1.66 -7.35 -2.88
CA GLY A 116 -2.33 -7.31 -4.18
C GLY A 116 -3.86 -7.42 -4.15
N ARG A 117 -4.47 -7.56 -2.96
CA ARG A 117 -5.93 -7.74 -2.79
C ARG A 117 -6.51 -6.76 -1.79
N GLY A 118 -7.59 -6.08 -2.17
CA GLY A 118 -8.41 -5.30 -1.26
C GLY A 118 -9.66 -6.08 -0.89
N THR A 119 -9.84 -6.38 0.40
CA THR A 119 -10.90 -7.25 0.88
C THR A 119 -11.83 -6.54 1.85
N TYR A 120 -13.09 -6.95 1.84
CA TYR A 120 -14.08 -6.57 2.84
C TYR A 120 -15.01 -7.76 3.10
N LYS A 121 -15.19 -8.15 4.38
CA LYS A 121 -16.01 -9.29 4.80
C LYS A 121 -15.71 -10.57 4.01
N GLY A 122 -14.43 -10.88 3.83
CA GLY A 122 -13.98 -12.10 3.15
C GLY A 122 -14.13 -12.12 1.63
N LYS A 123 -14.60 -11.01 1.01
CA LYS A 123 -14.72 -10.88 -0.45
C LYS A 123 -13.65 -9.93 -0.98
N VAL A 124 -13.18 -10.17 -2.20
CA VAL A 124 -12.24 -9.30 -2.92
C VAL A 124 -13.01 -8.22 -3.67
N TYR A 125 -12.61 -6.98 -3.52
CA TYR A 125 -13.23 -5.81 -4.16
C TYR A 125 -12.26 -5.03 -5.03
N SER A 126 -10.96 -5.23 -4.85
CA SER A 126 -9.94 -4.62 -5.69
C SER A 126 -8.73 -5.52 -5.86
N VAL A 127 -7.98 -5.29 -6.94
CA VAL A 127 -6.74 -5.99 -7.26
C VAL A 127 -5.66 -5.02 -7.67
N GLY A 128 -4.43 -5.26 -7.21
CA GLY A 128 -3.24 -4.50 -7.57
C GLY A 128 -2.27 -5.31 -8.42
N GLN A 129 -1.34 -4.62 -9.09
CA GLN A 129 -0.26 -5.23 -9.86
C GLN A 129 1.06 -5.25 -9.07
N LEU A 130 1.25 -4.22 -8.26
CA LEU A 130 2.48 -3.92 -7.58
C LEU A 130 2.22 -3.61 -6.12
N ASP A 131 3.19 -3.91 -5.28
CA ASP A 131 3.19 -3.56 -3.87
C ASP A 131 4.34 -2.59 -3.57
N VAL A 132 4.24 -1.89 -2.48
CA VAL A 132 5.30 -1.10 -1.88
C VAL A 132 5.55 -1.60 -0.47
N VAL A 133 6.81 -1.81 -0.12
CA VAL A 133 7.20 -2.40 1.15
C VAL A 133 8.17 -1.49 1.89
N LEU A 134 8.03 -1.44 3.20
CA LEU A 134 8.95 -0.71 4.06
C LEU A 134 10.22 -1.51 4.30
N ALA A 135 11.35 -0.81 4.38
CA ALA A 135 12.64 -1.38 4.72
C ALA A 135 13.45 -0.39 5.56
N LEU A 136 14.43 -0.89 6.24
CA LEU A 136 15.46 -0.10 6.89
C LEU A 136 16.68 -0.04 5.97
N PHE A 137 17.01 1.14 5.46
CA PHE A 137 18.17 1.36 4.59
C PHE A 137 19.36 1.84 5.40
N ALA A 138 20.56 1.37 5.07
CA ALA A 138 21.82 1.84 5.60
C ALA A 138 22.93 1.74 4.54
N ARG A 139 24.10 2.28 4.85
CA ARG A 139 25.32 2.05 4.08
C ARG A 139 26.26 1.13 4.85
N ARG A 140 26.72 0.09 4.17
CA ARG A 140 27.62 -0.95 4.73
C ARG A 140 28.87 -0.35 5.35
N SER A 141 29.49 0.59 4.63
CA SER A 141 30.69 1.30 5.11
C SER A 141 30.44 2.08 6.40
N GLN A 142 29.24 2.69 6.55
CA GLN A 142 28.88 3.44 7.75
C GLN A 142 28.59 2.51 8.94
N LEU A 143 27.89 1.39 8.70
CA LEU A 143 27.69 0.38 9.74
C LEU A 143 29.04 -0.18 10.24
N ALA A 144 29.92 -0.55 9.31
CA ALA A 144 31.25 -1.09 9.63
C ALA A 144 32.10 -0.09 10.44
N SER A 145 32.05 1.20 10.11
CA SER A 145 32.80 2.25 10.83
C SER A 145 32.37 2.40 12.29
N LEU A 146 31.15 1.98 12.63
CA LEU A 146 30.60 1.99 13.99
C LEU A 146 30.65 0.62 14.68
N GLY A 147 31.20 -0.40 14.01
CA GLY A 147 31.19 -1.78 14.51
C GLY A 147 29.78 -2.40 14.58
N VAL A 148 28.84 -1.89 13.80
CA VAL A 148 27.45 -2.35 13.79
C VAL A 148 27.27 -3.43 12.73
N ARG A 149 26.67 -4.57 13.12
CA ARG A 149 26.32 -5.65 12.19
C ARG A 149 25.21 -5.22 11.22
N GLU A 150 25.09 -5.88 10.10
CA GLU A 150 23.90 -5.82 9.27
C GLU A 150 22.77 -6.68 9.89
N ALA A 151 21.52 -6.19 9.87
CA ALA A 151 20.37 -7.02 10.19
C ALA A 151 20.02 -7.92 9.00
N THR A 152 19.59 -9.15 9.28
CA THR A 152 19.08 -10.07 8.25
C THR A 152 17.65 -10.52 8.59
N MET A 153 17.01 -11.23 7.70
CA MET A 153 15.67 -11.78 7.94
C MET A 153 15.68 -12.83 9.06
N GLU A 154 16.79 -13.54 9.23
CA GLU A 154 16.98 -14.55 10.28
C GLU A 154 17.40 -13.92 11.60
N LYS A 155 18.05 -12.76 11.55
CA LYS A 155 18.54 -12.04 12.73
C LYS A 155 18.27 -10.53 12.58
N PRO A 156 16.99 -10.10 12.64
CA PRO A 156 16.65 -8.68 12.65
C PRO A 156 17.24 -7.99 13.88
N TYR A 157 17.28 -6.66 13.88
CA TYR A 157 17.54 -5.94 15.13
C TYR A 157 16.31 -6.07 16.03
N THR A 158 16.49 -6.28 17.32
CA THR A 158 15.43 -6.02 18.29
C THR A 158 15.24 -4.51 18.45
N ALA A 159 14.08 -4.07 18.93
CA ALA A 159 13.83 -2.64 19.19
C ALA A 159 14.86 -2.05 20.18
N VAL A 160 15.31 -2.84 21.18
CA VAL A 160 16.34 -2.43 22.14
C VAL A 160 17.70 -2.29 21.46
N GLU A 161 18.13 -3.33 20.72
CA GLU A 161 19.40 -3.29 19.97
C GLU A 161 19.42 -2.12 18.99
N PHE A 162 18.33 -1.89 18.27
CA PHE A 162 18.24 -0.78 17.32
C PHE A 162 18.36 0.59 17.99
N HIS A 163 17.69 0.77 19.14
CA HIS A 163 17.84 1.98 19.95
C HIS A 163 19.29 2.21 20.38
N ASP A 164 19.97 1.17 20.86
CA ASP A 164 21.37 1.28 21.32
C ASP A 164 22.33 1.61 20.17
N ILE A 165 22.09 1.07 18.99
CA ILE A 165 22.81 1.44 17.76
C ILE A 165 22.62 2.92 17.45
N LEU A 166 21.38 3.42 17.48
CA LEU A 166 21.09 4.84 17.24
C LEU A 166 21.77 5.74 18.28
N ALA A 167 21.73 5.37 19.56
CA ALA A 167 22.39 6.09 20.62
C ALA A 167 23.92 6.12 20.43
N THR A 168 24.52 5.01 19.98
CA THR A 168 25.94 4.90 19.67
C THR A 168 26.31 5.76 18.47
N ALA A 169 25.53 5.70 17.40
CA ALA A 169 25.73 6.53 16.22
C ALA A 169 25.67 8.03 16.57
N LYS A 170 24.74 8.41 17.43
CA LYS A 170 24.68 9.80 17.91
C LYS A 170 25.91 10.19 18.72
N ARG A 171 26.38 9.33 19.64
CA ARG A 171 27.57 9.59 20.47
C ARG A 171 28.86 9.68 19.65
N SER A 172 28.92 9.07 18.46
CA SER A 172 30.07 9.19 17.57
C SER A 172 30.30 10.63 17.08
N GLY A 173 29.30 11.51 17.18
CA GLY A 173 29.34 12.89 16.69
C GLY A 173 29.13 13.04 15.18
N HIS A 174 29.11 11.94 14.42
CA HIS A 174 28.90 11.99 12.96
C HIS A 174 27.44 12.26 12.58
N TYR A 175 26.49 11.85 13.43
CA TYR A 175 25.06 11.96 13.15
C TYR A 175 24.37 12.79 14.22
N ARG A 176 23.84 13.95 13.85
CA ARG A 176 22.98 14.75 14.73
C ARG A 176 21.67 14.02 15.01
N PHE A 177 21.12 13.38 13.98
CA PHE A 177 19.90 12.58 14.00
C PHE A 177 20.15 11.27 13.21
N PRO A 178 20.53 10.17 13.87
CA PRO A 178 20.97 8.96 13.18
C PRO A 178 19.87 8.19 12.45
N LEU A 179 18.60 8.51 12.67
CA LEU A 179 17.46 7.86 12.00
C LEU A 179 16.57 8.89 11.30
N ASP A 180 16.29 8.64 10.02
CA ASP A 180 15.24 9.33 9.27
C ASP A 180 13.97 8.45 9.23
N LEU A 181 12.83 9.02 9.65
CA LEU A 181 11.50 8.39 9.67
C LEU A 181 10.53 9.05 8.68
N ASN A 182 11.03 9.75 7.66
CA ASN A 182 10.22 10.55 6.74
C ASN A 182 9.34 11.57 7.48
N GLY A 183 9.92 12.33 8.38
CA GLY A 183 9.21 13.23 9.29
C GLY A 183 8.39 14.35 8.64
N ARG A 184 8.51 14.53 7.31
CA ARG A 184 7.69 15.45 6.49
C ARG A 184 6.39 14.80 5.97
N PHE A 185 6.32 13.48 5.94
CA PHE A 185 5.12 12.78 5.49
C PHE A 185 4.02 12.93 6.53
N LYS A 186 2.77 12.95 6.05
CA LYS A 186 1.55 13.12 6.85
C LYS A 186 0.50 12.10 6.41
N GLY A 187 -0.63 12.12 7.08
CA GLY A 187 -1.78 11.30 6.73
C GLY A 187 -1.50 9.82 6.88
N GLU A 188 -1.78 9.08 5.85
CA GLU A 188 -1.67 7.63 5.80
C GLU A 188 -0.27 7.09 6.16
N TRP A 189 0.78 7.90 6.00
CA TRP A 189 2.13 7.53 6.38
C TRP A 189 2.23 6.99 7.81
N TYR A 190 1.52 7.60 8.76
CA TYR A 190 1.61 7.18 10.17
C TYR A 190 1.05 5.78 10.40
N SER A 191 -0.10 5.47 9.84
CA SER A 191 -0.68 4.14 9.92
C SER A 191 0.12 3.12 9.11
N TYR A 192 0.56 3.49 7.91
CA TYR A 192 1.36 2.63 7.04
C TYR A 192 2.73 2.27 7.66
N ALA A 193 3.43 3.24 8.25
CA ALA A 193 4.79 3.06 8.73
C ALA A 193 4.85 2.56 10.18
N PHE A 194 3.94 2.98 11.06
CA PHE A 194 4.07 2.77 12.49
C PHE A 194 3.04 1.81 13.11
N SER A 195 1.88 1.56 12.47
CA SER A 195 1.02 0.48 12.95
C SER A 195 1.70 -0.90 12.87
N PRO A 196 2.62 -1.19 11.92
CA PRO A 196 3.38 -2.43 11.94
C PRO A 196 4.25 -2.62 13.20
N TRP A 197 4.67 -1.56 13.87
CA TRP A 197 5.41 -1.67 15.13
C TRP A 197 4.51 -2.19 16.26
N LEU A 198 3.23 -1.77 16.28
CA LEU A 198 2.22 -2.33 17.18
C LEU A 198 2.04 -3.83 16.91
N GLN A 199 1.88 -4.21 15.64
CA GLN A 199 1.68 -5.60 15.22
C GLN A 199 2.91 -6.47 15.50
N SER A 200 4.11 -5.93 15.34
CA SER A 200 5.37 -6.58 15.74
C SER A 200 5.47 -6.74 17.26
N ALA A 201 4.84 -5.87 18.05
CA ALA A 201 4.76 -5.99 19.50
C ALA A 201 3.63 -6.92 19.97
N GLY A 202 2.66 -7.25 19.08
CA GLY A 202 1.54 -8.14 19.39
C GLY A 202 0.25 -7.44 19.79
N THR A 203 0.08 -6.18 19.37
CA THR A 203 -1.16 -5.42 19.45
C THR A 203 -1.51 -4.83 18.07
N ASP A 204 -2.53 -3.98 17.96
CA ASP A 204 -2.94 -3.40 16.67
C ASP A 204 -3.65 -2.04 16.85
N LEU A 205 -4.16 -1.47 15.76
CA LEU A 205 -5.02 -0.30 15.76
C LEU A 205 -6.45 -0.59 16.23
N ILE A 206 -6.92 -1.83 16.01
CA ILE A 206 -8.28 -2.30 16.29
C ILE A 206 -8.28 -3.82 16.44
N ASP A 207 -9.22 -4.37 17.17
CA ASP A 207 -9.46 -5.82 17.20
C ASP A 207 -9.87 -6.32 15.81
N ARG A 208 -8.99 -7.09 15.16
CA ARG A 208 -9.23 -7.63 13.82
C ARG A 208 -10.23 -8.79 13.78
N ALA A 209 -10.55 -9.38 14.91
CA ALA A 209 -11.55 -10.45 14.94
C ALA A 209 -12.97 -9.90 14.77
N THR A 210 -13.21 -8.71 15.30
CA THR A 210 -14.55 -8.11 15.30
C THR A 210 -14.65 -6.81 14.50
N TYR A 211 -13.55 -6.04 14.40
CA TYR A 211 -13.53 -4.65 13.90
C TYR A 211 -14.47 -3.69 14.65
N LEU A 212 -14.78 -4.01 15.92
CA LEU A 212 -15.71 -3.25 16.75
C LEU A 212 -15.06 -2.57 17.95
N HIS A 213 -13.85 -3.01 18.35
CA HIS A 213 -13.20 -2.56 19.57
C HIS A 213 -11.80 -2.04 19.31
N VAL A 214 -11.51 -0.89 19.82
CA VAL A 214 -10.21 -0.22 19.84
C VAL A 214 -9.67 -0.17 21.27
N ASP A 215 -10.56 -0.01 22.24
CA ASP A 215 -10.25 -0.03 23.66
C ASP A 215 -9.66 -1.40 24.09
N GLY A 216 -8.57 -1.34 24.85
CA GLY A 216 -7.81 -2.53 25.23
C GLY A 216 -6.94 -3.11 24.11
N VAL A 217 -6.95 -2.50 22.93
CA VAL A 217 -6.10 -2.87 21.79
C VAL A 217 -5.05 -1.78 21.54
N LEU A 218 -5.48 -0.57 21.21
CA LEU A 218 -4.57 0.54 20.90
C LEU A 218 -4.02 1.24 22.16
N ASN A 219 -4.67 1.11 23.31
CA ASN A 219 -4.27 1.73 24.57
C ASN A 219 -3.82 0.72 25.66
N ASN A 220 -3.62 -0.56 25.30
CA ASN A 220 -3.05 -1.51 26.25
C ASN A 220 -1.57 -1.21 26.55
N ASP A 221 -1.02 -1.84 27.58
CA ASP A 221 0.39 -1.63 28.01
C ASP A 221 1.40 -1.85 26.91
N THR A 222 1.13 -2.79 25.97
CA THR A 222 2.01 -3.08 24.84
C THR A 222 1.99 -1.89 23.85
N ALA A 223 0.83 -1.38 23.50
CA ALA A 223 0.67 -0.22 22.63
C ALA A 223 1.31 1.04 23.24
N VAL A 224 1.07 1.26 24.53
CA VAL A 224 1.72 2.35 25.30
C VAL A 224 3.24 2.19 25.29
N GLY A 225 3.76 0.95 25.41
CA GLY A 225 5.19 0.65 25.30
C GLY A 225 5.78 1.05 23.95
N VAL A 226 5.10 0.72 22.84
CA VAL A 226 5.50 1.13 21.49
C VAL A 226 5.44 2.65 21.31
N GLY A 227 4.38 3.29 21.80
CA GLY A 227 4.24 4.74 21.79
C GLY A 227 5.37 5.44 22.58
N ARG A 228 5.75 4.90 23.74
CA ARG A 228 6.89 5.40 24.53
C ARG A 228 8.21 5.24 23.79
N TYR A 229 8.42 4.09 23.12
CA TYR A 229 9.59 3.88 22.27
C TYR A 229 9.65 4.95 21.15
N TYR A 230 8.56 5.17 20.44
CA TYR A 230 8.47 6.19 19.40
C TYR A 230 8.76 7.59 19.96
N GLY A 231 8.11 8.01 21.03
CA GLY A 231 8.33 9.32 21.68
C GLY A 231 9.77 9.51 22.18
N ARG A 232 10.39 8.44 22.69
CA ARG A 232 11.78 8.41 23.16
C ARG A 232 12.77 8.75 22.05
N LEU A 233 12.54 8.28 20.80
CA LEU A 233 13.39 8.61 19.66
C LEU A 233 13.52 10.14 19.46
N PHE A 234 12.44 10.88 19.63
CA PHE A 234 12.43 12.35 19.50
C PHE A 234 12.97 13.04 20.77
N LYS A 235 12.62 12.54 21.95
CA LYS A 235 13.11 13.08 23.23
C LYS A 235 14.62 12.99 23.31
N GLU A 236 15.22 11.91 22.87
CA GLU A 236 16.67 11.68 22.86
C GLU A 236 17.34 12.26 21.61
N LYS A 237 16.58 12.91 20.73
CA LYS A 237 17.07 13.52 19.47
C LYS A 237 17.77 12.49 18.58
N LEU A 238 17.25 11.25 18.52
CA LEU A 238 17.69 10.21 17.58
C LEU A 238 17.03 10.39 16.22
N VAL A 239 15.88 11.08 16.17
CA VAL A 239 15.12 11.46 14.98
C VAL A 239 14.90 12.97 14.98
N GLU A 240 15.01 13.58 13.81
CA GLU A 240 14.69 14.99 13.64
C GLU A 240 13.18 15.23 13.68
N ARG A 241 12.73 16.14 14.57
CA ARG A 241 11.30 16.39 14.75
C ARG A 241 10.68 17.15 13.57
N HIS A 242 11.42 18.09 12.99
CA HIS A 242 10.98 18.94 11.88
C HIS A 242 12.08 19.01 10.83
N PRO A 243 12.26 17.94 10.01
CA PRO A 243 13.32 17.94 9.00
C PRO A 243 13.03 19.00 7.92
N ALA A 244 14.07 19.69 7.50
CA ALA A 244 13.99 20.71 6.46
C ALA A 244 13.77 20.08 5.06
N ASP A 245 14.34 18.91 4.85
CA ASP A 245 14.24 18.12 3.62
C ASP A 245 14.11 16.61 3.94
N ASP A 246 13.93 15.79 2.94
CA ASP A 246 13.85 14.32 2.99
C ASP A 246 15.12 13.65 2.43
N ARG A 247 16.26 14.36 2.48
CA ARG A 247 17.53 13.94 1.87
C ARG A 247 18.62 13.58 2.91
N ALA A 248 18.22 13.42 4.19
CA ALA A 248 19.18 13.21 5.26
C ALA A 248 20.05 11.95 5.00
N PHE A 249 19.45 10.86 4.57
CA PHE A 249 20.18 9.63 4.26
C PHE A 249 21.07 9.75 3.02
N GLU A 250 20.55 10.34 1.94
CA GLU A 250 21.29 10.56 0.70
C GLU A 250 22.55 11.41 0.89
N GLN A 251 22.49 12.37 1.81
CA GLN A 251 23.56 13.27 2.15
C GLN A 251 24.47 12.75 3.28
N GLY A 252 24.21 11.54 3.79
CA GLY A 252 24.99 10.96 4.90
C GLY A 252 24.76 11.65 6.24
N ARG A 253 23.70 12.44 6.42
CA ARG A 253 23.32 13.10 7.67
C ARG A 253 22.59 12.17 8.66
N SER A 254 22.01 11.06 8.17
CA SER A 254 21.47 9.97 8.98
C SER A 254 22.17 8.65 8.65
N LEU A 255 22.28 7.77 9.64
CA LEU A 255 22.83 6.42 9.49
C LEU A 255 21.80 5.49 8.85
N PHE A 256 20.54 5.62 9.28
CA PHE A 256 19.43 4.81 8.77
C PHE A 256 18.34 5.69 8.17
N HIS A 257 17.66 5.12 7.18
CA HIS A 257 16.40 5.63 6.67
C HIS A 257 15.35 4.51 6.70
N TYR A 258 14.26 4.74 7.43
CA TYR A 258 13.09 3.86 7.41
C TYR A 258 12.09 4.40 6.41
N THR A 259 12.06 3.78 5.23
CA THR A 259 11.23 4.22 4.10
C THR A 259 10.86 3.03 3.21
N GLY A 260 10.21 3.27 2.07
CA GLY A 260 9.72 2.21 1.21
C GLY A 260 10.59 1.91 0.00
N SER A 261 10.24 0.78 -0.64
CA SER A 261 10.89 0.27 -1.85
C SER A 261 10.82 1.22 -3.07
N TRP A 262 10.02 2.28 -3.02
CA TRP A 262 10.05 3.35 -4.03
C TRP A 262 11.40 4.08 -4.11
N LYS A 263 12.23 3.97 -3.05
CA LYS A 263 13.61 4.48 -3.04
C LYS A 263 14.63 3.45 -3.56
N ALA A 264 14.24 2.22 -3.87
CA ALA A 264 15.16 1.14 -4.23
C ALA A 264 16.06 1.51 -5.41
N ARG A 265 15.47 2.00 -6.51
CA ARG A 265 16.22 2.39 -7.72
C ARG A 265 17.20 3.52 -7.43
N GLU A 266 16.70 4.61 -6.84
CA GLU A 266 17.52 5.79 -6.53
C GLU A 266 18.71 5.45 -5.63
N TYR A 267 18.44 4.63 -4.58
CA TYR A 267 19.51 4.26 -3.64
C TYR A 267 20.47 3.22 -4.21
N SER A 268 19.99 2.28 -5.04
CA SER A 268 20.85 1.34 -5.73
C SER A 268 21.79 2.03 -6.73
N GLU A 269 21.28 3.00 -7.50
CA GLU A 269 22.07 3.78 -8.44
C GLU A 269 23.09 4.67 -7.71
N ARG A 270 22.72 5.24 -6.57
CA ARG A 270 23.57 6.16 -5.82
C ARG A 270 24.66 5.45 -5.02
N PHE A 271 24.34 4.35 -4.35
CA PHE A 271 25.22 3.71 -3.38
C PHE A 271 25.78 2.36 -3.84
N GLY A 272 25.22 1.77 -4.89
CA GLY A 272 25.67 0.49 -5.43
C GLY A 272 25.82 -0.59 -4.37
N GLY A 273 26.94 -1.27 -4.33
CA GLY A 273 27.24 -2.35 -3.37
C GLY A 273 27.40 -1.88 -1.91
N ASP A 274 27.44 -0.56 -1.65
CA ASP A 274 27.45 -0.03 -0.29
C ASP A 274 26.03 0.07 0.35
N LEU A 275 24.98 -0.03 -0.47
CA LEU A 275 23.60 -0.05 0.02
C LEU A 275 23.31 -1.36 0.75
N VAL A 276 22.67 -1.24 1.92
CA VAL A 276 22.13 -2.38 2.67
C VAL A 276 20.64 -2.18 2.90
N VAL A 277 19.86 -3.20 2.53
CA VAL A 277 18.41 -3.25 2.72
C VAL A 277 18.11 -4.28 3.81
N MET A 278 17.53 -3.84 4.90
CA MET A 278 17.34 -4.63 6.10
C MET A 278 15.87 -4.66 6.51
N PRO A 279 15.40 -5.72 7.20
CA PRO A 279 14.09 -5.70 7.85
C PRO A 279 14.02 -4.59 8.90
N PRO A 280 12.81 -4.05 9.17
CA PRO A 280 12.61 -3.14 10.30
C PRO A 280 12.87 -3.85 11.64
N PRO A 281 13.00 -3.08 12.74
CA PRO A 281 13.21 -3.67 14.06
C PRO A 281 12.05 -4.58 14.50
N ASP A 282 12.41 -5.65 15.21
CA ASP A 282 11.50 -6.58 15.86
C ASP A 282 11.13 -6.06 17.26
N PHE A 283 9.83 -5.88 17.50
CA PHE A 283 9.28 -5.49 18.80
C PHE A 283 8.82 -6.68 19.64
N GLY A 284 9.15 -7.93 19.23
CA GLY A 284 8.95 -9.14 20.04
C GLY A 284 8.19 -10.28 19.35
N ARG A 285 7.52 -10.02 18.20
CA ARG A 285 6.80 -11.04 17.41
C ARG A 285 7.25 -11.09 15.95
N GLY A 286 8.50 -10.76 15.71
CA GLY A 286 9.11 -10.63 14.40
C GLY A 286 8.81 -9.29 13.73
N PRO A 287 9.66 -8.88 12.77
CA PRO A 287 9.43 -7.66 12.00
C PRO A 287 8.08 -7.67 11.30
N LYS A 288 7.45 -6.51 11.22
CA LYS A 288 6.23 -6.27 10.42
C LYS A 288 6.41 -5.02 9.57
N ILE A 289 5.78 -5.00 8.41
CA ILE A 289 5.73 -3.83 7.52
C ILE A 289 4.31 -3.59 7.05
N GLY A 290 3.99 -2.34 6.75
CA GLY A 290 2.76 -2.03 6.05
C GLY A 290 2.78 -2.66 4.65
N ALA A 291 1.66 -3.23 4.24
CA ALA A 291 1.45 -3.81 2.94
C ALA A 291 0.38 -3.06 2.16
N ALA A 292 0.39 -3.29 0.89
CA ALA A 292 -0.55 -2.83 -0.11
C ALA A 292 -0.32 -1.38 -0.58
N SER A 293 -0.67 -1.21 -1.82
CA SER A 293 -0.54 0.01 -2.58
C SER A 293 -1.87 0.32 -3.29
N TRP A 294 -1.81 1.06 -4.36
CA TRP A 294 -2.96 1.37 -5.19
C TRP A 294 -3.47 0.17 -5.96
N GLN A 295 -4.77 0.00 -5.99
CA GLN A 295 -5.48 -1.15 -6.56
C GLN A 295 -6.64 -0.69 -7.43
N TRP A 296 -7.18 -1.59 -8.23
CA TRP A 296 -8.26 -1.33 -9.17
C TRP A 296 -9.55 -2.00 -8.72
N GLY A 297 -10.61 -1.22 -8.59
CA GLY A 297 -11.97 -1.71 -8.28
C GLY A 297 -12.93 -1.45 -9.42
N ILE A 298 -13.92 -2.35 -9.60
CA ILE A 298 -15.03 -2.16 -10.55
C ILE A 298 -16.20 -1.51 -9.81
N THR A 299 -16.68 -0.40 -10.32
CA THR A 299 -17.77 0.36 -9.69
C THR A 299 -19.14 -0.30 -9.90
N GLN A 300 -20.08 -0.03 -9.00
CA GLN A 300 -21.47 -0.46 -9.17
C GLN A 300 -22.16 0.21 -10.36
N SER A 301 -21.79 1.43 -10.71
CA SER A 301 -22.29 2.17 -11.86
C SER A 301 -21.80 1.63 -13.22
N CYS A 302 -20.80 0.74 -13.23
CA CYS A 302 -20.27 0.18 -14.47
C CYS A 302 -21.32 -0.64 -15.21
N ARG A 303 -21.66 -0.22 -16.44
CA ARG A 303 -22.64 -0.90 -17.31
C ARG A 303 -22.05 -2.11 -18.04
N ASN A 304 -20.73 -2.19 -18.15
CA ASN A 304 -20.00 -3.24 -18.86
C ASN A 304 -18.97 -3.91 -17.92
N PRO A 305 -19.42 -4.57 -16.83
CA PRO A 305 -18.51 -5.17 -15.84
C PRO A 305 -17.62 -6.25 -16.44
N ASP A 306 -18.08 -6.99 -17.47
CA ASP A 306 -17.27 -8.01 -18.15
C ASP A 306 -16.05 -7.38 -18.85
N GLY A 307 -16.22 -6.21 -19.47
CA GLY A 307 -15.09 -5.50 -20.09
C GLY A 307 -14.10 -4.97 -19.07
N ALA A 308 -14.62 -4.47 -17.94
CA ALA A 308 -13.79 -4.06 -16.82
C ALA A 308 -13.04 -5.26 -16.21
N ALA A 309 -13.72 -6.40 -16.03
CA ALA A 309 -13.12 -7.63 -15.54
C ALA A 309 -12.03 -8.17 -16.48
N ALA A 310 -12.27 -8.14 -17.80
CA ALA A 310 -11.27 -8.51 -18.79
C ALA A 310 -10.00 -7.65 -18.68
N PHE A 311 -10.17 -6.34 -18.49
CA PHE A 311 -9.05 -5.42 -18.28
C PHE A 311 -8.31 -5.71 -16.97
N LEU A 312 -9.02 -5.90 -15.86
CA LEU A 312 -8.37 -6.23 -14.59
C LEU A 312 -7.66 -7.59 -14.64
N THR A 313 -8.24 -8.60 -15.31
CA THR A 313 -7.59 -9.91 -15.53
C THR A 313 -6.29 -9.74 -16.33
N HIS A 314 -6.29 -8.89 -17.37
CA HIS A 314 -5.08 -8.56 -18.11
C HIS A 314 -4.03 -7.91 -17.18
N LEU A 315 -4.41 -6.90 -16.40
CA LEU A 315 -3.51 -6.19 -15.50
C LEU A 315 -2.83 -7.12 -14.48
N ILE A 316 -3.57 -8.09 -13.90
CA ILE A 316 -3.03 -9.02 -12.90
C ILE A 316 -2.44 -10.31 -13.49
N SER A 317 -2.27 -10.38 -14.81
CA SER A 317 -1.51 -11.46 -15.44
C SER A 317 -0.02 -11.32 -15.10
N SER A 318 0.67 -12.46 -14.93
CA SER A 318 2.09 -12.44 -14.55
C SER A 318 2.98 -11.67 -15.53
N PRO A 319 2.75 -11.71 -16.87
CA PRO A 319 3.51 -10.89 -17.82
C PRO A 319 3.30 -9.38 -17.62
N GLU A 320 2.07 -8.93 -17.35
CA GLU A 320 1.76 -7.51 -17.12
C GLU A 320 2.29 -7.01 -15.78
N ILE A 321 2.18 -7.82 -14.73
CA ILE A 321 2.79 -7.54 -13.41
C ILE A 321 4.32 -7.38 -13.59
N ALA A 322 4.97 -8.31 -14.29
CA ALA A 322 6.40 -8.23 -14.53
C ALA A 322 6.79 -7.02 -15.39
N ALA A 323 5.99 -6.68 -16.41
CA ALA A 323 6.24 -5.51 -17.25
C ALA A 323 6.13 -4.21 -16.45
N ALA A 324 5.10 -4.07 -15.61
CA ALA A 324 4.93 -2.94 -14.73
C ALA A 324 6.07 -2.83 -13.71
N SER A 325 6.45 -3.94 -13.08
CA SER A 325 7.57 -3.98 -12.13
C SER A 325 8.91 -3.60 -12.75
N ARG A 326 9.23 -4.11 -13.93
CA ARG A 326 10.47 -3.71 -14.65
C ARG A 326 10.52 -2.21 -14.92
N MET A 327 9.40 -1.62 -15.28
CA MET A 327 9.34 -0.19 -15.58
C MET A 327 9.43 0.68 -14.33
N THR A 328 8.70 0.33 -13.28
CA THR A 328 8.57 1.15 -12.07
C THR A 328 9.63 0.85 -11.00
N GLY A 329 10.13 -0.39 -10.96
CA GLY A 329 10.96 -0.88 -9.87
C GLY A 329 10.17 -1.34 -8.63
N LEU A 330 8.83 -1.31 -8.66
CA LEU A 330 8.00 -1.71 -7.54
C LEU A 330 7.83 -3.23 -7.46
N VAL A 331 7.46 -3.71 -6.28
CA VAL A 331 7.41 -5.15 -5.95
C VAL A 331 6.26 -5.84 -6.67
N PRO A 332 6.50 -6.92 -7.44
CA PRO A 332 5.43 -7.71 -8.04
C PRO A 332 4.54 -8.37 -6.98
N VAL A 333 3.23 -8.37 -7.19
CA VAL A 333 2.27 -9.00 -6.24
C VAL A 333 2.05 -10.51 -6.48
N THR A 334 2.83 -11.13 -7.36
CA THR A 334 2.79 -12.59 -7.59
C THR A 334 4.19 -13.17 -7.64
N ALA A 335 4.31 -14.44 -7.23
CA ALA A 335 5.59 -15.16 -7.31
C ALA A 335 6.06 -15.33 -8.76
N GLU A 336 5.15 -15.65 -9.68
CA GLU A 336 5.45 -15.80 -11.10
C GLU A 336 5.91 -14.48 -11.71
N GLY A 337 5.22 -13.37 -11.37
CA GLY A 337 5.62 -12.03 -11.81
C GLY A 337 7.03 -11.66 -11.32
N ALA A 338 7.36 -12.01 -10.08
CA ALA A 338 8.69 -11.80 -9.52
C ALA A 338 9.77 -12.61 -10.27
N MET A 339 9.48 -13.89 -10.57
CA MET A 339 10.39 -14.75 -11.34
C MET A 339 10.67 -14.25 -12.76
N MET A 340 9.75 -13.50 -13.34
CA MET A 340 9.88 -12.90 -14.67
C MET A 340 10.66 -11.58 -14.68
N THR A 341 11.12 -11.08 -13.53
CA THR A 341 11.89 -9.83 -13.42
C THR A 341 13.32 -10.11 -12.99
N GLU A 342 14.28 -9.36 -13.52
CA GLU A 342 15.70 -9.51 -13.17
C GLU A 342 16.01 -9.14 -11.71
N HIS A 343 15.33 -8.12 -11.18
CA HIS A 343 15.55 -7.63 -9.82
C HIS A 343 14.90 -8.47 -8.73
N TYR A 344 13.75 -9.15 -9.01
CA TYR A 344 12.97 -9.85 -8.00
C TYR A 344 13.05 -11.38 -8.07
N ARG A 345 13.69 -11.95 -9.10
CA ARG A 345 14.00 -13.39 -9.16
C ARG A 345 14.92 -13.79 -8.00
N PRO A 346 15.11 -15.08 -7.68
CA PRO A 346 15.84 -15.54 -6.48
C PRO A 346 17.24 -14.95 -6.29
N ASP A 347 17.96 -14.70 -7.38
CA ASP A 347 19.30 -14.11 -7.44
C ASP A 347 19.31 -12.60 -7.75
N GLY A 348 18.14 -11.97 -7.79
CA GLY A 348 17.99 -10.55 -8.08
C GLY A 348 18.36 -9.68 -6.88
N ASP A 349 18.94 -8.53 -7.15
CA ASP A 349 19.47 -7.58 -6.16
C ASP A 349 18.38 -6.93 -5.27
N TRP A 350 17.10 -6.94 -5.72
CA TRP A 350 15.95 -6.45 -4.96
C TRP A 350 15.06 -7.57 -4.41
N ARG A 351 15.54 -8.82 -4.46
CA ARG A 351 14.79 -9.97 -3.93
C ARG A 351 14.35 -9.78 -2.48
N ALA A 352 15.15 -9.10 -1.67
CA ALA A 352 14.84 -8.82 -0.27
C ALA A 352 13.47 -8.13 -0.09
N TYR A 353 13.11 -7.18 -0.95
CA TYR A 353 11.80 -6.51 -0.86
C TYR A 353 10.62 -7.47 -1.12
N PHE A 354 10.77 -8.40 -2.09
CA PHE A 354 9.76 -9.42 -2.33
C PHE A 354 9.60 -10.35 -1.13
N GLU A 355 10.72 -10.75 -0.51
CA GLU A 355 10.67 -11.58 0.69
C GLU A 355 10.06 -10.83 1.89
N PHE A 356 10.28 -9.51 2.01
CA PHE A 356 9.61 -8.69 3.02
C PHE A 356 8.12 -8.63 2.78
N ALA A 357 7.67 -8.42 1.53
CA ALA A 357 6.25 -8.45 1.17
C ALA A 357 5.60 -9.79 1.55
N ARG A 358 6.32 -10.91 1.32
CA ARG A 358 5.81 -12.25 1.58
C ARG A 358 5.79 -12.63 3.06
N ARG A 359 6.79 -12.18 3.85
CA ARG A 359 6.99 -12.65 5.24
C ARG A 359 6.49 -11.67 6.30
N TYR A 360 6.58 -10.38 6.05
CA TYR A 360 6.39 -9.34 7.05
C TYR A 360 5.20 -8.42 6.79
N ALA A 361 4.66 -8.47 5.58
CA ALA A 361 3.55 -7.60 5.19
C ALA A 361 2.30 -7.87 6.03
N VAL A 362 1.71 -6.79 6.52
CA VAL A 362 0.42 -6.80 7.19
C VAL A 362 -0.44 -5.74 6.54
N ALA A 363 -1.56 -6.18 5.97
CA ALA A 363 -2.55 -5.24 5.44
C ALA A 363 -3.14 -4.39 6.57
N ARG A 364 -3.46 -3.15 6.25
CA ARG A 364 -4.17 -2.27 7.18
C ARG A 364 -5.56 -2.83 7.47
N PRO A 365 -6.20 -2.48 8.61
CA PRO A 365 -7.49 -3.05 9.01
C PRO A 365 -8.55 -2.97 7.90
N ALA A 366 -9.13 -4.10 7.54
CA ALA A 366 -10.14 -4.22 6.47
C ALA A 366 -11.53 -3.80 6.97
N THR A 367 -11.66 -2.59 7.44
CA THR A 367 -12.90 -2.01 7.98
C THR A 367 -13.24 -0.67 7.33
N PRO A 368 -14.53 -0.35 7.11
CA PRO A 368 -14.95 0.97 6.68
C PRO A 368 -14.59 2.10 7.65
N ALA A 369 -14.30 1.78 8.91
CA ALA A 369 -13.80 2.72 9.92
C ALA A 369 -12.35 3.18 9.65
N TYR A 370 -11.63 2.53 8.75
CA TYR A 370 -10.20 2.75 8.56
C TYR A 370 -9.79 4.21 8.33
N PRO A 371 -10.49 5.03 7.51
CA PRO A 371 -10.13 6.45 7.37
C PRO A 371 -10.12 7.22 8.69
N ALA A 372 -11.06 6.92 9.60
CA ALA A 372 -11.09 7.50 10.94
C ALA A 372 -9.97 6.94 11.82
N LEU A 373 -9.71 5.62 11.76
CA LEU A 373 -8.58 4.98 12.43
C LEU A 373 -7.25 5.64 12.04
N SER A 374 -7.00 5.81 10.75
CA SER A 374 -5.76 6.38 10.23
C SER A 374 -5.55 7.82 10.68
N SER A 375 -6.56 8.68 10.52
CA SER A 375 -6.45 10.10 10.90
C SER A 375 -6.29 10.30 12.41
N THR A 376 -6.97 9.48 13.20
CA THR A 376 -6.89 9.57 14.67
C THR A 376 -5.55 9.03 15.17
N PHE A 377 -5.04 7.95 14.59
CA PHE A 377 -3.71 7.44 14.91
C PHE A 377 -2.60 8.41 14.51
N GLU A 378 -2.70 9.06 13.33
CA GLU A 378 -1.80 10.16 12.95
C GLU A 378 -1.75 11.24 14.03
N LYS A 379 -2.93 11.69 14.49
CA LYS A 379 -3.01 12.71 15.56
C LYS A 379 -2.29 12.25 16.83
N ALA A 380 -2.58 11.03 17.30
CA ALA A 380 -1.95 10.49 18.51
C ALA A 380 -0.42 10.42 18.37
N MET A 381 0.09 9.92 17.26
CA MET A 381 1.52 9.84 17.00
C MET A 381 2.18 11.24 16.87
N ALA A 382 1.48 12.21 16.28
CA ALA A 382 1.95 13.59 16.21
C ALA A 382 2.00 14.27 17.59
N ASP A 383 1.02 14.00 18.46
CA ASP A 383 0.96 14.47 19.84
C ASP A 383 2.11 13.87 20.66
N ILE A 384 2.34 12.55 20.57
CA ILE A 384 3.46 11.85 21.21
C ILE A 384 4.80 12.42 20.74
N ARG A 385 4.97 12.62 19.42
CA ARG A 385 6.15 13.26 18.84
C ARG A 385 6.40 14.66 19.42
N SER A 386 5.33 15.37 19.74
CA SER A 386 5.38 16.71 20.32
C SER A 386 5.63 16.72 21.83
N GLY A 387 5.53 15.56 22.49
CA GLY A 387 5.84 15.37 23.91
C GLY A 387 4.62 15.19 24.81
N LYS A 388 3.41 14.99 24.24
CA LYS A 388 2.23 14.61 25.01
C LYS A 388 2.43 13.27 25.71
N ASP A 389 1.79 13.05 26.84
CA ASP A 389 1.78 11.74 27.49
C ASP A 389 1.22 10.67 26.55
N VAL A 390 1.86 9.52 26.53
CA VAL A 390 1.55 8.47 25.55
C VAL A 390 0.21 7.83 25.82
N ALA A 391 -0.09 7.51 27.10
CA ALA A 391 -1.34 6.88 27.47
C ALA A 391 -2.52 7.84 27.17
N GLU A 392 -2.38 9.12 27.55
CA GLU A 392 -3.38 10.15 27.26
C GLU A 392 -3.62 10.30 25.75
N ALA A 393 -2.58 10.34 24.92
CA ALA A 393 -2.72 10.47 23.47
C ALA A 393 -3.42 9.25 22.83
N LEU A 394 -3.13 8.04 23.33
CA LEU A 394 -3.76 6.82 22.83
C LEU A 394 -5.20 6.67 23.35
N ASP A 395 -5.50 7.05 24.60
CA ASP A 395 -6.86 7.03 25.14
C ASP A 395 -7.78 8.00 24.37
N GLU A 396 -7.32 9.20 24.06
CA GLU A 396 -8.09 10.13 23.20
C GLU A 396 -8.34 9.53 21.80
N ALA A 397 -7.36 8.83 21.23
CA ALA A 397 -7.53 8.16 19.96
C ALA A 397 -8.58 7.05 20.06
N VAL A 398 -8.53 6.24 21.11
CA VAL A 398 -9.49 5.17 21.39
C VAL A 398 -10.90 5.74 21.51
N GLU A 399 -11.11 6.79 22.32
CA GLU A 399 -12.42 7.42 22.50
C GLU A 399 -13.00 7.92 21.16
N ALA A 400 -12.20 8.61 20.36
CA ALA A 400 -12.64 9.12 19.07
C ALA A 400 -13.02 7.99 18.08
N MET A 401 -12.27 6.89 18.08
CA MET A 401 -12.53 5.74 17.21
C MET A 401 -13.74 4.93 17.64
N GLU A 402 -13.88 4.62 18.94
CA GLU A 402 -15.06 3.93 19.49
C GLU A 402 -16.33 4.73 19.18
N HIS A 403 -16.29 6.06 19.35
CA HIS A 403 -17.40 6.93 18.99
C HIS A 403 -17.74 6.87 17.50
N ASN A 404 -16.74 6.86 16.63
CA ASN A 404 -16.93 6.74 15.17
C ASN A 404 -17.58 5.40 14.81
N ILE A 405 -17.08 4.29 15.36
CA ILE A 405 -17.62 2.94 15.13
C ILE A 405 -19.08 2.86 15.60
N ALA A 406 -19.37 3.37 16.80
CA ALA A 406 -20.72 3.37 17.36
C ALA A 406 -21.71 4.19 16.51
N ARG A 407 -21.33 5.40 16.09
CA ARG A 407 -22.16 6.27 15.23
C ARG A 407 -22.50 5.63 13.87
N ASN A 408 -21.66 4.74 13.37
CA ASN A 408 -21.86 4.02 12.11
C ASN A 408 -22.38 2.59 12.32
N ASN A 409 -22.99 2.30 13.48
CA ASN A 409 -23.57 0.99 13.81
C ASN A 409 -22.61 -0.17 13.54
N GLY A 410 -21.32 0.00 13.92
CA GLY A 410 -20.27 -1.00 13.72
C GLY A 410 -19.94 -1.29 12.25
N TYR A 411 -20.30 -0.40 11.32
CA TYR A 411 -19.99 -0.56 9.90
C TYR A 411 -20.38 -1.94 9.29
N GLY A 412 -21.47 -2.51 9.82
CA GLY A 412 -22.00 -3.79 9.39
C GLY A 412 -21.23 -5.01 9.92
N PHE A 413 -20.31 -4.84 10.89
CA PHE A 413 -19.71 -5.97 11.64
C PHE A 413 -20.53 -6.36 12.87
N GLY A 414 -21.60 -5.67 13.15
CA GLY A 414 -22.48 -5.85 14.31
C GLY A 414 -22.52 -4.60 15.19
N ALA A 415 -23.42 -4.58 16.19
CA ALA A 415 -23.41 -3.50 17.18
C ALA A 415 -22.22 -3.70 18.13
N PRO A 416 -21.45 -2.63 18.46
CA PRO A 416 -20.49 -2.70 19.55
C PRO A 416 -21.23 -3.12 20.82
N LYS A 417 -20.71 -4.11 21.55
CA LYS A 417 -21.25 -4.43 22.87
C LYS A 417 -21.01 -3.20 23.75
N GLY A 418 -22.11 -2.48 24.07
CA GLY A 418 -22.02 -1.34 24.95
C GLY A 418 -21.32 -1.73 26.25
N ARG A 419 -20.44 -0.87 26.75
CA ARG A 419 -20.01 -0.96 28.16
C ARG A 419 -21.30 -0.96 28.97
N GLY A 420 -21.51 -2.01 29.74
CA GLY A 420 -22.64 -2.06 30.66
C GLY A 420 -22.65 -0.74 31.46
N ALA A 421 -23.80 -0.08 31.44
CA ALA A 421 -24.00 1.11 32.27
C ALA A 421 -23.61 0.73 33.71
N LEU A 422 -22.54 1.35 34.20
CA LEU A 422 -22.21 1.41 35.62
C LEU A 422 -23.08 2.50 36.28
#